data_9033fadde56e76688cf54259b485862a
#
_entry.id   9033fadde56e76688cf54259b485862a
#
_cell.length_a   1.000
_cell.length_b   1.000
_cell.length_c   1.000
_cell.angle_alpha   90.00
_cell.angle_beta   90.00
_cell.angle_gamma   90.00
#
_symmetry.space_group_name_H-M   'P 1'
#
loop_
_entity.id
_entity.type
_entity.pdbx_description
1 polymer ?
#
loop_
_entity_poly.entity_id
_entity_poly.type
_entity_poly.pdbx_seq_one_letter_code
_entity_poly.pdbx_strand_id
1 'polypeptide(L)'
;MKISNLLLATFLGLSVNVQAQSYTFSASTGSYTDLVGSTSLNNGMTWDDPQFILPIGFNFKYFNTTLNQLFLDDWGYGGELAADTTQTGIYGLLIPYGADIIDRGYDMNLDTATTGSLSTISYLLDGAADSRILKIEWKNVGFYSELEDDNISTDYANFQLWLYEGTNDIEIHFGPASVTQPDLSFDGETAPYIALFSEYDFDNLSVIGNGIALSGNPRSPSALAESSLYSTFVSGSIPDKTIYTFTKARADVAELDNALEFYFYPNPSTDRITLSRNQLKSSINAITIRNTNGQQVKEVNHLATSIDISDLQAGIYFVEISTTSGIATQKLIKQ
;
A
#
# COMPACT_ATOMS: atom_id res chain seq x y z
N MET A 1 -56.13 14.72 34.76
CA MET A 1 -54.89 13.87 34.71
C MET A 1 -54.36 13.92 33.28
N LYS A 2 -53.32 14.74 33.05
CA LYS A 2 -52.73 14.90 31.70
C LYS A 2 -51.53 13.97 31.61
N ILE A 3 -51.56 13.01 30.70
CA ILE A 3 -50.43 12.12 30.39
C ILE A 3 -49.58 12.82 29.34
N SER A 4 -48.37 13.16 29.72
CA SER A 4 -47.36 13.73 28.82
C SER A 4 -46.61 12.59 28.13
N ASN A 5 -46.76 12.47 26.83
CA ASN A 5 -45.98 11.51 26.02
C ASN A 5 -44.58 12.06 25.79
N LEU A 6 -43.59 11.41 26.42
CA LEU A 6 -42.17 11.65 26.18
C LEU A 6 -41.74 10.84 24.94
N LEU A 7 -41.53 11.50 23.81
CA LEU A 7 -40.93 10.88 22.62
C LEU A 7 -39.43 10.73 22.86
N LEU A 8 -38.99 9.49 23.03
CA LEU A 8 -37.57 9.12 23.06
C LEU A 8 -37.05 8.99 21.61
N ALA A 9 -36.37 9.99 21.13
CA ALA A 9 -35.71 9.91 19.82
C ALA A 9 -34.41 9.10 19.96
N THR A 10 -34.43 7.86 19.47
CA THR A 10 -33.25 7.02 19.36
C THR A 10 -32.45 7.49 18.15
N PHE A 11 -31.33 8.17 18.37
CA PHE A 11 -30.32 8.45 17.35
C PHE A 11 -29.55 7.15 17.07
N LEU A 12 -29.85 6.46 15.97
CA LEU A 12 -28.95 5.47 15.40
C LEU A 12 -27.77 6.22 14.78
N GLY A 13 -26.66 6.26 15.50
CA GLY A 13 -25.38 6.69 14.92
C GLY A 13 -24.92 5.64 13.90
N LEU A 14 -25.08 5.92 12.62
CA LEU A 14 -24.37 5.21 11.56
C LEU A 14 -22.87 5.58 11.71
N SER A 15 -22.09 4.69 12.34
CA SER A 15 -20.64 4.75 12.25
C SER A 15 -20.27 4.34 10.83
N VAL A 16 -19.99 5.32 9.97
CA VAL A 16 -19.29 5.09 8.71
C VAL A 16 -17.85 4.79 9.10
N ASN A 17 -17.47 3.52 9.07
CA ASN A 17 -16.07 3.13 9.11
C ASN A 17 -15.43 3.59 7.81
N VAL A 18 -14.85 4.80 7.80
CA VAL A 18 -13.90 5.21 6.77
C VAL A 18 -12.63 4.42 7.06
N GLN A 19 -12.48 3.25 6.43
CA GLN A 19 -11.19 2.58 6.39
C GLN A 19 -10.25 3.50 5.60
N ALA A 20 -9.30 4.11 6.27
CA ALA A 20 -8.26 4.87 5.62
C ALA A 20 -7.49 3.91 4.71
N GLN A 21 -7.49 4.17 3.40
CA GLN A 21 -6.74 3.40 2.43
C GLN A 21 -5.27 3.43 2.82
N SER A 22 -4.67 2.27 3.13
CA SER A 22 -3.30 2.19 3.64
C SER A 22 -2.24 2.49 2.58
N TYR A 23 -2.62 2.49 1.31
CA TYR A 23 -1.76 2.83 0.17
C TYR A 23 -2.49 3.75 -0.81
N THR A 24 -1.76 4.70 -1.39
CA THR A 24 -2.17 5.46 -2.58
C THR A 24 -1.43 4.91 -3.79
N PHE A 25 -2.05 4.98 -4.97
CA PHE A 25 -1.50 4.42 -6.19
C PHE A 25 -1.16 5.48 -7.22
N SER A 26 -0.08 5.26 -7.96
CA SER A 26 0.26 6.01 -9.17
C SER A 26 0.93 5.12 -10.21
N ALA A 27 0.77 5.45 -11.48
CA ALA A 27 1.45 4.82 -12.60
C ALA A 27 2.40 5.81 -13.27
N SER A 28 3.60 5.35 -13.64
CA SER A 28 4.60 6.16 -14.32
C SER A 28 5.36 5.33 -15.35
N THR A 29 6.25 5.99 -16.11
CA THR A 29 7.19 5.32 -17.02
C THR A 29 8.61 5.61 -16.56
N GLY A 30 9.43 4.57 -16.41
CA GLY A 30 10.82 4.69 -15.99
C GLY A 30 11.78 3.90 -16.87
N SER A 31 12.75 3.24 -16.27
CA SER A 31 13.66 2.31 -16.92
C SER A 31 13.46 0.91 -16.33
N TYR A 32 13.66 -0.11 -17.15
CA TYR A 32 13.75 -1.49 -16.70
C TYR A 32 15.15 -2.00 -17.01
N THR A 33 15.79 -2.64 -16.06
CA THR A 33 17.07 -3.32 -16.22
C THR A 33 17.09 -4.56 -15.35
N ASP A 34 17.58 -5.66 -15.90
CA ASP A 34 17.75 -6.91 -15.15
C ASP A 34 18.65 -6.68 -13.92
N LEU A 35 18.39 -7.41 -12.85
CA LEU A 35 19.20 -7.35 -11.65
C LEU A 35 20.56 -7.97 -11.88
N VAL A 36 21.61 -7.22 -11.56
CA VAL A 36 23.00 -7.70 -11.65
C VAL A 36 23.53 -8.02 -10.27
N GLY A 37 24.06 -9.24 -10.09
CA GLY A 37 24.58 -9.70 -8.81
C GLY A 37 23.49 -10.17 -7.83
N SER A 38 22.28 -10.42 -8.31
CA SER A 38 21.17 -10.99 -7.54
C SER A 38 21.46 -12.43 -7.11
N THR A 39 20.78 -12.85 -6.05
CA THR A 39 20.77 -14.24 -5.59
C THR A 39 19.61 -14.98 -6.24
N SER A 40 19.90 -16.06 -6.98
CA SER A 40 18.87 -16.91 -7.57
C SER A 40 18.18 -17.72 -6.48
N LEU A 41 16.85 -17.80 -6.53
CA LEU A 41 16.04 -18.66 -5.67
C LEU A 41 15.93 -20.07 -6.22
N ASN A 42 15.76 -20.21 -7.54
CA ASN A 42 15.60 -21.52 -8.18
C ASN A 42 16.94 -22.21 -8.53
N ASN A 43 18.09 -21.54 -8.35
CA ASN A 43 19.43 -22.13 -8.52
C ASN A 43 19.63 -22.88 -9.85
N GLY A 44 19.04 -22.37 -10.95
CA GLY A 44 19.11 -22.98 -12.28
C GLY A 44 18.23 -24.22 -12.46
N MET A 45 17.40 -24.54 -11.49
CA MET A 45 16.35 -25.57 -11.61
C MET A 45 15.11 -24.94 -12.25
N THR A 46 14.45 -25.72 -13.12
CA THR A 46 13.13 -25.36 -13.64
C THR A 46 12.11 -25.40 -12.51
N TRP A 47 11.05 -24.64 -12.64
CA TRP A 47 10.03 -24.53 -11.60
C TRP A 47 8.63 -24.40 -12.19
N ASP A 48 7.70 -24.96 -11.46
CA ASP A 48 6.26 -24.84 -11.53
C ASP A 48 5.80 -24.77 -10.08
N ASP A 49 4.86 -23.88 -9.74
CA ASP A 49 4.42 -23.64 -8.35
C ASP A 49 5.59 -23.53 -7.33
N PRO A 50 6.49 -22.56 -7.49
CA PRO A 50 7.74 -22.54 -6.73
C PRO A 50 7.51 -22.19 -5.27
N GLN A 51 8.17 -22.92 -4.35
CA GLN A 51 8.12 -22.69 -2.91
C GLN A 51 9.43 -22.08 -2.42
N PHE A 52 9.43 -20.79 -2.09
CA PHE A 52 10.61 -20.10 -1.56
C PHE A 52 10.28 -19.22 -0.38
N ILE A 53 11.18 -19.21 0.62
CA ILE A 53 11.19 -18.22 1.69
C ILE A 53 12.20 -17.14 1.34
N LEU A 54 11.74 -15.89 1.27
CA LEU A 54 12.53 -14.74 0.86
C LEU A 54 12.72 -13.79 2.05
N PRO A 55 13.94 -13.65 2.61
CA PRO A 55 14.20 -12.67 3.64
C PRO A 55 14.14 -11.26 3.06
N ILE A 56 13.39 -10.35 3.71
CA ILE A 56 13.32 -8.94 3.31
C ILE A 56 14.63 -8.20 3.64
N GLY A 57 15.30 -8.60 4.72
CA GLY A 57 16.56 -7.99 5.18
C GLY A 57 16.38 -6.73 6.02
N PHE A 58 15.16 -6.26 6.19
CA PHE A 58 14.77 -5.16 7.07
C PHE A 58 13.31 -5.34 7.53
N ASN A 59 12.88 -4.54 8.50
CA ASN A 59 11.47 -4.52 8.90
C ASN A 59 10.65 -3.72 7.87
N PHE A 60 9.76 -4.40 7.17
CA PHE A 60 8.85 -3.78 6.19
C PHE A 60 7.43 -3.74 6.75
N LYS A 61 6.81 -2.56 6.80
CA LYS A 61 5.46 -2.40 7.30
C LYS A 61 4.43 -2.52 6.16
N TYR A 62 3.89 -3.70 6.00
CA TYR A 62 2.83 -4.00 5.03
C TYR A 62 1.46 -3.83 5.68
N PHE A 63 0.64 -2.92 5.18
CA PHE A 63 -0.58 -2.46 5.88
C PHE A 63 -0.28 -2.17 7.37
N ASN A 64 -0.81 -2.93 8.30
CA ASN A 64 -0.57 -2.79 9.73
C ASN A 64 0.39 -3.85 10.30
N THR A 65 0.85 -4.80 9.48
CA THR A 65 1.73 -5.90 9.86
C THR A 65 3.18 -5.56 9.54
N THR A 66 4.11 -5.93 10.41
CA THR A 66 5.55 -5.80 10.15
C THR A 66 6.09 -7.13 9.66
N LEU A 67 6.68 -7.13 8.47
CA LEU A 67 7.25 -8.30 7.81
C LEU A 67 8.77 -8.24 7.83
N ASN A 68 9.40 -9.41 7.93
CA ASN A 68 10.84 -9.61 7.75
C ASN A 68 11.17 -10.65 6.67
N GLN A 69 10.16 -11.32 6.15
CA GLN A 69 10.24 -12.29 5.05
C GLN A 69 8.93 -12.32 4.26
N LEU A 70 9.03 -12.83 3.03
CA LEU A 70 7.91 -13.14 2.15
C LEU A 70 7.98 -14.62 1.76
N PHE A 71 6.86 -15.13 1.29
CA PHE A 71 6.74 -16.52 0.85
C PHE A 71 6.20 -16.56 -0.56
N LEU A 72 6.91 -17.23 -1.48
CA LEU A 72 6.27 -17.85 -2.63
C LEU A 72 5.81 -19.22 -2.13
N ASP A 73 4.57 -19.57 -2.37
CA ASP A 73 4.01 -20.84 -1.95
C ASP A 73 3.23 -21.47 -3.12
N ASP A 74 3.03 -22.78 -3.11
CA ASP A 74 2.44 -23.58 -4.19
C ASP A 74 1.00 -23.20 -4.58
N TRP A 75 0.32 -22.39 -3.79
CA TRP A 75 -1.01 -21.88 -4.12
C TRP A 75 -0.98 -20.58 -4.96
N GLY A 76 0.17 -19.94 -5.12
CA GLY A 76 0.31 -18.58 -5.66
C GLY A 76 0.73 -18.51 -7.12
N TYR A 77 0.58 -19.56 -7.91
CA TYR A 77 0.87 -19.58 -9.35
C TYR A 77 2.20 -18.90 -9.75
N GLY A 78 3.18 -18.89 -8.85
CA GLY A 78 4.52 -18.35 -9.07
C GLY A 78 4.65 -16.81 -9.10
N GLY A 79 3.58 -16.08 -9.34
CA GLY A 79 3.56 -14.62 -9.42
C GLY A 79 3.00 -13.91 -8.18
N GLU A 80 2.73 -14.61 -7.11
CA GLU A 80 2.09 -14.14 -5.90
C GLU A 80 2.96 -14.39 -4.66
N LEU A 81 2.87 -13.51 -3.68
CA LEU A 81 3.68 -13.58 -2.47
C LEU A 81 2.78 -13.48 -1.23
N ALA A 82 2.90 -14.43 -0.32
CA ALA A 82 2.30 -14.33 0.99
C ALA A 82 3.16 -13.46 1.92
N ALA A 83 2.50 -12.57 2.64
CA ALA A 83 3.13 -11.66 3.59
C ALA A 83 3.34 -12.29 4.97
N ASP A 84 2.51 -13.25 5.38
CA ASP A 84 2.60 -13.95 6.65
C ASP A 84 1.92 -15.32 6.54
N THR A 85 2.62 -16.38 6.94
CA THR A 85 2.11 -17.76 6.96
C THR A 85 1.96 -18.31 8.38
N THR A 86 2.03 -17.45 9.40
CA THR A 86 1.91 -17.88 10.81
C THR A 86 0.49 -18.25 11.21
N GLN A 87 -0.51 -17.76 10.46
CA GLN A 87 -1.91 -18.11 10.66
C GLN A 87 -2.34 -19.10 9.58
N THR A 88 -2.99 -20.18 9.98
CA THR A 88 -3.49 -21.18 9.03
C THR A 88 -4.63 -20.58 8.20
N GLY A 89 -4.48 -20.55 6.88
CA GLY A 89 -5.51 -20.14 5.93
C GLY A 89 -5.74 -18.63 5.80
N ILE A 90 -5.06 -17.77 6.56
CA ILE A 90 -5.22 -16.30 6.49
C ILE A 90 -3.86 -15.67 6.25
N TYR A 91 -3.70 -14.98 5.10
CA TYR A 91 -2.44 -14.37 4.70
C TYR A 91 -2.65 -12.98 4.12
N GLY A 92 -1.68 -12.09 4.30
CA GLY A 92 -1.55 -10.91 3.44
C GLY A 92 -0.97 -11.32 2.08
N LEU A 93 -1.44 -10.71 1.00
CA LEU A 93 -1.01 -11.04 -0.35
C LEU A 93 -0.44 -9.81 -1.05
N LEU A 94 0.75 -10.00 -1.68
CA LEU A 94 1.31 -9.09 -2.66
C LEU A 94 1.27 -9.80 -4.01
N ILE A 95 0.48 -9.28 -4.94
CA ILE A 95 0.27 -9.87 -6.26
C ILE A 95 0.79 -8.90 -7.32
N PRO A 96 2.10 -8.94 -7.62
CA PRO A 96 2.68 -8.11 -8.67
C PRO A 96 2.30 -8.57 -10.08
N TYR A 97 1.99 -9.87 -10.24
CA TYR A 97 1.67 -10.47 -11.52
C TYR A 97 0.85 -11.75 -11.31
N GLY A 98 -0.43 -11.62 -11.06
CA GLY A 98 -1.35 -12.74 -10.85
C GLY A 98 -1.72 -13.38 -12.18
N ALA A 99 -0.98 -14.40 -12.54
CA ALA A 99 -1.15 -15.31 -13.65
C ALA A 99 -0.45 -16.62 -13.29
N ASP A 100 -0.90 -17.71 -13.86
CA ASP A 100 -0.27 -19.01 -13.71
C ASP A 100 1.04 -19.04 -14.54
N ILE A 101 2.14 -18.66 -13.87
CA ILE A 101 3.46 -18.53 -14.51
C ILE A 101 4.37 -19.71 -14.17
N ILE A 102 5.17 -20.09 -15.14
CA ILE A 102 6.02 -21.29 -15.09
C ILE A 102 7.41 -20.97 -15.67
N ASP A 103 8.40 -21.78 -15.31
CA ASP A 103 9.70 -21.76 -16.01
C ASP A 103 9.54 -22.25 -17.45
N ARG A 104 9.96 -21.46 -18.42
CA ARG A 104 9.89 -21.81 -19.86
C ARG A 104 10.73 -23.04 -20.24
N GLY A 105 11.63 -23.48 -19.38
CA GLY A 105 12.39 -24.70 -19.53
C GLY A 105 11.77 -25.91 -18.83
N TYR A 106 10.58 -25.76 -18.22
CA TYR A 106 9.90 -26.87 -17.55
C TYR A 106 9.42 -27.92 -18.55
N ASP A 107 9.61 -29.20 -18.21
CA ASP A 107 9.17 -30.32 -19.03
C ASP A 107 7.92 -30.96 -18.43
N MET A 108 6.78 -30.66 -19.02
CA MET A 108 5.47 -31.17 -18.59
C MET A 108 5.39 -32.72 -18.60
N ASN A 109 6.24 -33.36 -19.36
CA ASN A 109 6.25 -34.85 -19.38
C ASN A 109 6.98 -35.45 -18.18
N LEU A 110 7.87 -34.71 -17.56
CA LEU A 110 8.62 -35.17 -16.38
C LEU A 110 7.91 -34.80 -15.09
N ASP A 111 7.09 -33.77 -15.12
CA ASP A 111 6.34 -33.23 -13.97
C ASP A 111 7.24 -33.10 -12.70
N THR A 112 8.42 -32.55 -12.91
CA THR A 112 9.40 -32.34 -11.85
C THR A 112 10.44 -31.29 -12.24
N ALA A 113 10.96 -30.58 -11.27
CA ALA A 113 12.05 -29.63 -11.47
C ALA A 113 13.31 -30.33 -11.98
N THR A 114 13.87 -29.82 -13.08
CA THR A 114 15.11 -30.27 -13.70
C THR A 114 16.14 -29.16 -13.81
N THR A 115 17.36 -29.49 -14.17
CA THR A 115 18.36 -28.48 -14.53
C THR A 115 18.06 -27.87 -15.90
N GLY A 116 18.44 -26.61 -16.11
CA GLY A 116 18.26 -25.95 -17.41
C GLY A 116 17.13 -24.91 -17.42
N SER A 117 16.87 -24.31 -16.26
CA SER A 117 15.95 -23.19 -16.14
C SER A 117 16.21 -22.11 -17.19
N LEU A 118 15.15 -21.67 -17.84
CA LEU A 118 15.12 -20.52 -18.73
C LEU A 118 14.50 -19.29 -18.07
N SER A 119 13.87 -19.47 -16.91
CA SER A 119 13.14 -18.43 -16.19
C SER A 119 13.67 -18.35 -14.76
N THR A 120 14.37 -17.25 -14.45
CA THR A 120 15.00 -17.10 -13.14
C THR A 120 14.12 -16.27 -12.21
N ILE A 121 13.94 -16.77 -10.98
CA ILE A 121 13.46 -15.96 -9.87
C ILE A 121 14.67 -15.61 -9.01
N SER A 122 14.90 -14.33 -8.80
CA SER A 122 16.06 -13.84 -8.04
C SER A 122 15.75 -12.63 -7.20
N TYR A 123 16.60 -12.33 -6.22
CA TYR A 123 16.46 -11.13 -5.42
C TYR A 123 17.79 -10.43 -5.16
N LEU A 124 17.72 -9.14 -4.90
CA LEU A 124 18.85 -8.28 -4.54
C LEU A 124 18.42 -7.33 -3.43
N LEU A 125 19.20 -7.29 -2.35
CA LEU A 125 19.07 -6.25 -1.33
C LEU A 125 20.10 -5.16 -1.64
N ASP A 126 19.63 -3.98 -2.05
CA ASP A 126 20.43 -2.86 -2.51
C ASP A 126 20.31 -1.67 -1.54
N GLY A 127 21.37 -0.84 -1.46
CA GLY A 127 21.37 0.39 -0.66
C GLY A 127 21.97 0.25 0.74
N ALA A 128 22.08 1.39 1.43
CA ALA A 128 22.58 1.47 2.80
C ALA A 128 21.45 1.21 3.80
N ALA A 129 21.82 0.83 5.03
CA ALA A 129 20.85 0.69 6.12
C ALA A 129 19.98 1.95 6.25
N ASP A 130 18.72 1.77 6.61
CA ASP A 130 17.66 2.76 6.69
C ASP A 130 17.16 3.31 5.33
N SER A 131 17.75 2.85 4.21
CA SER A 131 17.34 3.21 2.84
C SER A 131 17.52 2.06 1.85
N ARG A 132 17.48 0.82 2.33
CA ARG A 132 17.62 -0.38 1.49
C ARG A 132 16.35 -0.59 0.64
N ILE A 133 16.56 -1.25 -0.48
CA ILE A 133 15.49 -1.69 -1.37
C ILE A 133 15.67 -3.20 -1.58
N LEU A 134 14.67 -3.98 -1.19
CA LEU A 134 14.59 -5.36 -1.64
C LEU A 134 13.98 -5.35 -3.04
N LYS A 135 14.70 -5.90 -4.00
CA LYS A 135 14.26 -6.07 -5.39
C LYS A 135 14.13 -7.56 -5.67
N ILE A 136 12.96 -7.98 -6.11
CA ILE A 136 12.69 -9.37 -6.52
C ILE A 136 12.42 -9.33 -8.03
N GLU A 137 13.02 -10.23 -8.78
CA GLU A 137 12.89 -10.29 -10.23
C GLU A 137 12.38 -11.65 -10.68
N TRP A 138 11.36 -11.63 -11.50
CA TRP A 138 10.93 -12.73 -12.34
C TRP A 138 11.37 -12.43 -13.77
N LYS A 139 12.30 -13.23 -14.26
CA LYS A 139 12.91 -12.99 -15.56
C LYS A 139 12.54 -14.08 -16.53
N ASN A 140 12.03 -13.68 -17.70
CA ASN A 140 11.69 -14.55 -18.81
C ASN A 140 10.72 -15.68 -18.42
N VAL A 141 9.74 -15.37 -17.56
CA VAL A 141 8.73 -16.34 -17.15
C VAL A 141 7.75 -16.64 -18.28
N GLY A 142 7.32 -17.88 -18.41
CA GLY A 142 6.28 -18.33 -19.33
C GLY A 142 4.93 -18.45 -18.62
N PHE A 143 3.97 -19.07 -19.29
CA PHE A 143 2.60 -19.29 -18.81
C PHE A 143 2.29 -20.79 -18.86
N TYR A 144 1.74 -21.31 -17.77
CA TYR A 144 1.46 -22.74 -17.60
C TYR A 144 0.54 -23.27 -18.71
N SER A 145 -0.57 -22.60 -18.95
CA SER A 145 -1.57 -23.05 -19.94
C SER A 145 -1.03 -23.11 -21.36
N GLU A 146 -0.07 -22.24 -21.74
CA GLU A 146 0.59 -22.30 -23.04
C GLU A 146 1.48 -23.56 -23.15
N LEU A 147 2.17 -23.90 -22.08
CA LEU A 147 3.03 -25.07 -22.01
C LEU A 147 2.20 -26.35 -22.02
N GLU A 148 1.08 -26.41 -21.32
CA GLU A 148 0.16 -27.54 -21.22
C GLU A 148 -0.53 -27.81 -22.56
N ASP A 149 -1.05 -26.78 -23.23
CA ASP A 149 -1.82 -26.92 -24.47
C ASP A 149 -0.91 -27.15 -25.70
N ASP A 150 0.15 -26.38 -25.85
CA ASP A 150 0.99 -26.32 -27.03
C ASP A 150 2.35 -27.02 -26.83
N ASN A 151 2.73 -27.38 -25.61
CA ASN A 151 4.03 -27.89 -25.19
C ASN A 151 5.20 -26.99 -25.64
N ILE A 152 4.94 -25.68 -25.80
CA ILE A 152 5.88 -24.64 -26.21
C ILE A 152 5.51 -23.37 -25.43
N SER A 153 6.45 -22.76 -24.74
CA SER A 153 6.25 -21.44 -24.21
C SER A 153 6.94 -20.41 -25.09
N THR A 154 6.18 -19.73 -25.96
CA THR A 154 6.67 -18.64 -26.80
C THR A 154 6.46 -17.29 -26.14
N ASP A 155 5.40 -17.17 -25.37
CA ASP A 155 5.06 -15.98 -24.62
C ASP A 155 5.94 -15.87 -23.36
N TYR A 156 6.24 -14.64 -22.98
CA TYR A 156 7.05 -14.41 -21.80
C TYR A 156 6.77 -13.03 -21.17
N ALA A 157 7.10 -12.94 -19.90
CA ALA A 157 7.08 -11.68 -19.16
C ALA A 157 8.35 -11.49 -18.34
N ASN A 158 8.69 -10.22 -18.09
CA ASN A 158 9.70 -9.79 -17.13
C ASN A 158 9.10 -8.74 -16.22
N PHE A 159 9.25 -8.92 -14.92
CA PHE A 159 8.79 -7.94 -13.96
C PHE A 159 9.60 -8.01 -12.66
N GLN A 160 9.55 -6.94 -11.89
CA GLN A 160 10.21 -6.84 -10.59
C GLN A 160 9.26 -6.26 -9.56
N LEU A 161 9.40 -6.73 -8.32
CA LEU A 161 8.75 -6.15 -7.13
C LEU A 161 9.83 -5.51 -6.26
N TRP A 162 9.67 -4.24 -5.91
CA TRP A 162 10.59 -3.48 -5.07
C TRP A 162 9.92 -3.07 -3.77
N LEU A 163 10.56 -3.36 -2.64
CA LEU A 163 10.12 -2.96 -1.31
C LEU A 163 11.13 -1.98 -0.72
N TYR A 164 10.66 -0.81 -0.33
CA TYR A 164 11.50 0.29 0.15
C TYR A 164 11.58 0.32 1.66
N GLU A 165 12.79 0.21 2.24
CA GLU A 165 13.02 0.43 3.67
C GLU A 165 12.66 1.87 4.06
N GLY A 166 12.11 2.05 5.26
CA GLY A 166 11.77 3.36 5.82
C GLY A 166 10.45 3.92 5.32
N THR A 167 10.26 4.04 4.00
CA THR A 167 9.00 4.53 3.43
C THR A 167 7.91 3.49 3.42
N ASN A 168 8.27 2.20 3.31
CA ASN A 168 7.37 1.06 3.13
C ASN A 168 6.52 1.17 1.85
N ASP A 169 7.03 1.87 0.86
CA ASP A 169 6.44 1.94 -0.48
C ASP A 169 6.72 0.63 -1.23
N ILE A 170 5.85 0.33 -2.18
CA ILE A 170 5.95 -0.85 -3.04
C ILE A 170 5.95 -0.36 -4.48
N GLU A 171 6.88 -0.84 -5.29
CA GLU A 171 6.85 -0.61 -6.73
C GLU A 171 6.84 -1.94 -7.48
N ILE A 172 6.09 -1.98 -8.58
CA ILE A 172 6.13 -3.06 -9.55
C ILE A 172 6.66 -2.48 -10.86
N HIS A 173 7.77 -3.01 -11.32
CA HIS A 173 8.44 -2.60 -12.55
C HIS A 173 8.18 -3.64 -13.63
N PHE A 174 7.66 -3.23 -14.78
CA PHE A 174 7.39 -4.12 -15.91
C PHE A 174 8.47 -3.93 -16.99
N GLY A 175 9.07 -5.03 -17.39
CA GLY A 175 10.07 -5.12 -18.45
C GLY A 175 9.48 -5.59 -19.78
N PRO A 176 10.36 -5.92 -20.74
CA PRO A 176 9.95 -6.48 -22.01
C PRO A 176 9.10 -7.73 -21.80
N ALA A 177 7.96 -7.80 -22.49
CA ALA A 177 7.06 -8.94 -22.48
C ALA A 177 6.50 -9.16 -23.89
N SER A 178 6.16 -10.40 -24.21
CA SER A 178 5.43 -10.76 -25.39
C SER A 178 4.35 -11.76 -24.98
N VAL A 179 3.11 -11.36 -25.03
CA VAL A 179 1.95 -12.19 -24.76
C VAL A 179 1.06 -12.12 -25.98
N THR A 180 1.06 -13.20 -26.76
CA THR A 180 0.36 -13.28 -28.05
C THR A 180 -1.00 -13.95 -27.91
N GLN A 181 -1.19 -14.72 -26.83
CA GLN A 181 -2.43 -15.43 -26.50
C GLN A 181 -2.92 -15.03 -25.09
N PRO A 182 -3.34 -13.78 -24.86
CA PRO A 182 -3.68 -13.30 -23.52
C PRO A 182 -4.83 -14.09 -22.87
N ASP A 183 -5.83 -14.51 -23.67
CA ASP A 183 -6.95 -15.31 -23.16
C ASP A 183 -6.49 -16.65 -22.55
N LEU A 184 -5.41 -17.25 -23.09
CA LEU A 184 -4.80 -18.45 -22.56
C LEU A 184 -3.88 -18.15 -21.37
N SER A 185 -3.05 -17.12 -21.50
CA SER A 185 -2.07 -16.75 -20.47
C SER A 185 -2.69 -16.17 -19.20
N PHE A 186 -3.92 -15.67 -19.26
CA PHE A 186 -4.61 -14.99 -18.17
C PHE A 186 -6.04 -15.51 -17.93
N ASP A 187 -6.29 -16.79 -18.19
CA ASP A 187 -7.58 -17.48 -17.93
C ASP A 187 -8.82 -16.74 -18.47
N GLY A 188 -8.73 -16.27 -19.71
CA GLY A 188 -9.80 -15.52 -20.39
C GLY A 188 -9.74 -14.01 -20.19
N GLU A 189 -8.77 -13.51 -19.42
CA GLU A 189 -8.54 -12.09 -19.24
C GLU A 189 -7.50 -11.54 -20.24
N THR A 190 -7.27 -10.25 -20.24
CA THR A 190 -6.36 -9.61 -21.21
C THR A 190 -5.04 -9.12 -20.59
N ALA A 191 -4.88 -9.31 -19.28
CA ALA A 191 -3.71 -8.88 -18.50
C ALA A 191 -3.66 -9.62 -17.16
N PRO A 192 -2.49 -9.64 -16.50
CA PRO A 192 -2.36 -10.23 -15.17
C PRO A 192 -3.18 -9.47 -14.12
N TYR A 193 -3.60 -10.19 -13.09
CA TYR A 193 -4.18 -9.60 -11.91
C TYR A 193 -3.10 -8.87 -11.08
N ILE A 194 -3.39 -7.66 -10.61
CA ILE A 194 -2.45 -6.89 -9.79
C ILE A 194 -3.17 -6.36 -8.57
N ALA A 195 -2.75 -6.83 -7.39
CA ALA A 195 -3.43 -6.50 -6.15
C ALA A 195 -2.53 -6.55 -4.91
N LEU A 196 -2.98 -5.89 -3.86
CA LEU A 196 -2.45 -5.97 -2.51
C LEU A 196 -3.59 -6.28 -1.54
N PHE A 197 -3.43 -7.28 -0.68
CA PHE A 197 -4.38 -7.61 0.38
C PHE A 197 -3.69 -7.65 1.73
N SER A 198 -4.25 -6.96 2.72
CA SER A 198 -3.72 -7.05 4.09
C SER A 198 -3.98 -8.41 4.72
N GLU A 199 -5.14 -8.99 4.44
CA GLU A 199 -5.59 -10.30 4.93
C GLU A 199 -6.58 -10.90 3.95
N TYR A 200 -6.29 -12.12 3.52
CA TYR A 200 -7.16 -12.96 2.70
C TYR A 200 -7.35 -14.32 3.38
N ASP A 201 -8.57 -14.76 3.45
CA ASP A 201 -8.99 -16.04 4.04
C ASP A 201 -9.17 -17.06 2.92
N PHE A 202 -8.24 -18.00 2.81
CA PHE A 202 -8.27 -19.08 1.81
C PHE A 202 -9.33 -20.14 2.11
N ASP A 203 -9.68 -20.34 3.38
CA ASP A 203 -10.71 -21.33 3.76
C ASP A 203 -12.11 -20.87 3.34
N ASN A 204 -12.36 -19.54 3.41
CA ASN A 204 -13.64 -18.94 3.07
C ASN A 204 -13.60 -18.15 1.73
N LEU A 205 -12.46 -18.13 1.04
CA LEU A 205 -12.23 -17.43 -0.23
C LEU A 205 -12.68 -15.96 -0.18
N SER A 206 -12.27 -15.23 0.87
CA SER A 206 -12.75 -13.87 1.11
C SER A 206 -11.64 -12.93 1.59
N VAL A 207 -11.73 -11.68 1.17
CA VAL A 207 -10.93 -10.59 1.73
C VAL A 207 -11.52 -10.18 3.06
N ILE A 208 -10.77 -10.34 4.16
CA ILE A 208 -11.20 -9.96 5.50
C ILE A 208 -10.58 -8.64 5.98
N GLY A 209 -9.54 -8.18 5.32
CA GLY A 209 -8.85 -6.92 5.58
C GLY A 209 -9.04 -5.90 4.45
N ASN A 210 -8.03 -5.06 4.24
CA ASN A 210 -7.99 -4.09 3.14
C ASN A 210 -7.48 -4.77 1.87
N GLY A 211 -8.23 -4.63 0.77
CA GLY A 211 -7.82 -5.05 -0.57
C GLY A 211 -7.76 -3.86 -1.52
N ILE A 212 -6.77 -3.86 -2.40
CA ILE A 212 -6.58 -2.89 -3.49
C ILE A 212 -6.25 -3.68 -4.74
N ALA A 213 -7.06 -3.54 -5.80
CA ALA A 213 -6.75 -4.11 -7.12
C ALA A 213 -6.74 -3.03 -8.20
N LEU A 214 -6.00 -3.27 -9.27
CA LEU A 214 -5.87 -2.34 -10.38
C LEU A 214 -6.84 -2.68 -11.52
N SER A 215 -7.49 -1.64 -12.07
CA SER A 215 -8.49 -1.76 -13.13
C SER A 215 -8.30 -0.76 -14.25
N GLY A 216 -8.63 -1.18 -15.45
CA GLY A 216 -8.73 -0.29 -16.63
C GLY A 216 -7.43 -0.16 -17.41
N ASN A 217 -7.18 1.01 -18.01
CA ASN A 217 -6.06 1.21 -18.92
C ASN A 217 -4.70 0.98 -18.23
N PRO A 218 -3.82 0.09 -18.73
CA PRO A 218 -2.55 -0.24 -18.07
C PRO A 218 -1.55 0.93 -18.00
N ARG A 219 -1.74 2.00 -18.78
CA ARG A 219 -0.90 3.21 -18.66
C ARG A 219 -1.35 4.14 -17.54
N SER A 220 -2.59 4.01 -17.08
CA SER A 220 -3.21 4.84 -16.06
C SER A 220 -4.36 4.09 -15.37
N PRO A 221 -4.08 2.94 -14.73
CA PRO A 221 -5.14 2.19 -14.10
C PRO A 221 -5.66 2.90 -12.86
N SER A 222 -6.89 2.59 -12.49
CA SER A 222 -7.49 3.01 -11.23
C SER A 222 -7.23 1.96 -10.17
N ALA A 223 -6.84 2.39 -8.98
CA ALA A 223 -6.79 1.53 -7.80
C ALA A 223 -8.17 1.52 -7.14
N LEU A 224 -8.77 0.35 -7.07
CA LEU A 224 -10.09 0.13 -6.50
C LEU A 224 -9.97 -0.66 -5.19
N ALA A 225 -10.89 -0.38 -4.26
CA ALA A 225 -11.07 -1.26 -3.11
C ALA A 225 -11.56 -2.63 -3.61
N GLU A 226 -10.90 -3.69 -3.19
CA GLU A 226 -11.19 -5.05 -3.63
C GLU A 226 -11.67 -5.91 -2.47
N SER A 227 -12.69 -6.71 -2.74
CA SER A 227 -13.31 -7.59 -1.76
C SER A 227 -13.27 -9.08 -2.15
N SER A 228 -12.73 -9.40 -3.31
CA SER A 228 -12.61 -10.76 -3.85
C SER A 228 -11.35 -10.87 -4.69
N LEU A 229 -10.68 -12.03 -4.71
CA LEU A 229 -9.57 -12.27 -5.64
C LEU A 229 -10.08 -12.33 -7.08
N TYR A 230 -9.25 -11.92 -8.02
CA TYR A 230 -9.48 -12.05 -9.47
C TYR A 230 -10.83 -11.48 -9.95
N SER A 231 -11.31 -10.39 -9.35
CA SER A 231 -12.57 -9.76 -9.76
C SER A 231 -12.39 -8.46 -10.56
N THR A 232 -11.17 -7.92 -10.57
CA THR A 232 -10.88 -6.61 -11.16
C THR A 232 -9.52 -6.61 -11.85
N PHE A 233 -9.47 -6.37 -13.16
CA PHE A 233 -8.24 -6.46 -13.96
C PHE A 233 -7.92 -5.15 -14.68
N VAL A 234 -6.65 -4.93 -14.99
CA VAL A 234 -6.26 -3.99 -16.03
C VAL A 234 -6.69 -4.53 -17.41
N SER A 235 -6.80 -3.67 -18.41
CA SER A 235 -7.33 -4.06 -19.73
C SER A 235 -6.22 -3.98 -20.78
N GLY A 236 -5.68 -5.13 -21.18
CA GLY A 236 -4.65 -5.25 -22.21
C GLY A 236 -3.22 -5.20 -21.67
N SER A 237 -2.26 -5.41 -22.56
CA SER A 237 -0.83 -5.55 -22.24
C SER A 237 -0.29 -4.35 -21.47
N ILE A 238 0.43 -4.63 -20.38
CA ILE A 238 1.17 -3.61 -19.64
C ILE A 238 2.42 -3.25 -20.44
N PRO A 239 2.62 -1.98 -20.82
CA PRO A 239 3.78 -1.59 -21.62
C PRO A 239 5.10 -1.79 -20.88
N ASP A 240 6.15 -2.13 -21.64
CA ASP A 240 7.54 -2.09 -21.14
C ASP A 240 7.87 -0.76 -20.46
N LYS A 241 8.64 -0.82 -19.38
CA LYS A 241 9.06 0.32 -18.53
C LYS A 241 7.93 1.00 -17.75
N THR A 242 6.76 0.40 -17.66
CA THR A 242 5.72 0.84 -16.75
C THR A 242 6.16 0.58 -15.30
N ILE A 243 5.92 1.55 -14.43
CA ILE A 243 6.13 1.43 -12.99
C ILE A 243 4.80 1.74 -12.29
N TYR A 244 4.34 0.79 -11.50
CA TYR A 244 3.20 0.96 -10.61
C TYR A 244 3.70 1.17 -9.19
N THR A 245 3.40 2.31 -8.59
CA THR A 245 3.83 2.68 -7.25
C THR A 245 2.65 2.70 -6.29
N PHE A 246 2.76 1.91 -5.24
CA PHE A 246 1.87 1.96 -4.09
C PHE A 246 2.61 2.68 -2.95
N THR A 247 2.27 3.94 -2.74
CA THR A 247 2.86 4.75 -1.68
C THR A 247 2.13 4.48 -0.37
N LYS A 248 2.85 4.06 0.64
CA LYS A 248 2.30 3.80 1.97
C LYS A 248 1.69 5.07 2.54
N ALA A 249 0.41 5.02 2.87
CA ALA A 249 -0.21 6.10 3.60
C ALA A 249 0.53 6.23 4.95
N ARG A 250 1.26 7.29 5.10
CA ARG A 250 1.85 7.64 6.39
C ARG A 250 0.71 8.13 7.24
N ALA A 251 0.63 7.68 8.49
CA ALA A 251 -0.04 8.44 9.51
C ALA A 251 0.86 9.66 9.80
N ASP A 252 1.05 10.46 8.78
CA ASP A 252 1.49 11.80 9.02
C ASP A 252 0.34 12.41 9.82
N VAL A 253 0.58 12.72 11.07
CA VAL A 253 0.20 14.06 11.50
C VAL A 253 0.73 14.92 10.37
N ALA A 254 -0.13 15.30 9.42
CA ALA A 254 0.26 16.21 8.38
C ALA A 254 0.90 17.36 9.11
N GLU A 255 2.23 17.41 9.15
CA GLU A 255 2.89 18.67 9.10
C GLU A 255 2.29 19.27 7.84
N LEU A 256 1.27 20.08 8.00
CA LEU A 256 0.84 21.05 7.02
C LEU A 256 2.00 22.03 6.88
N ASP A 257 3.15 21.47 6.47
CA ASP A 257 4.28 22.23 5.99
C ASP A 257 3.77 22.97 4.77
N ASN A 258 3.59 24.25 4.95
CA ASN A 258 3.42 25.31 3.97
C ASN A 258 2.03 25.66 3.43
N ALA A 259 0.91 25.24 4.00
CA ALA A 259 -0.38 25.79 3.54
C ALA A 259 -1.06 26.76 4.52
N LEU A 260 -0.75 26.72 5.80
CA LEU A 260 -1.30 27.64 6.80
C LEU A 260 -0.16 28.21 7.65
N GLU A 261 0.42 29.31 7.18
CA GLU A 261 1.42 30.06 7.94
C GLU A 261 0.76 30.81 9.10
N PHE A 262 0.42 30.08 10.17
CA PHE A 262 0.09 30.73 11.42
C PHE A 262 0.90 30.13 12.57
N TYR A 263 1.26 30.93 13.48
CA TYR A 263 1.92 30.55 14.71
C TYR A 263 1.42 31.37 15.87
N PHE A 264 1.46 30.76 17.04
CA PHE A 264 1.14 31.44 18.29
C PHE A 264 2.41 31.87 19.00
N TYR A 265 2.40 33.09 19.48
CA TYR A 265 3.48 33.63 20.29
C TYR A 265 2.95 34.52 21.43
N PRO A 266 3.69 34.64 22.55
CA PRO A 266 4.87 33.83 22.90
C PRO A 266 4.48 32.39 23.16
N ASN A 267 5.42 31.46 22.93
CA ASN A 267 5.29 30.05 23.27
C ASN A 267 6.69 29.54 23.70
N PRO A 268 6.94 29.27 25.00
CA PRO A 268 5.98 29.21 26.14
C PRO A 268 5.32 30.54 26.52
N SER A 269 4.15 30.47 27.20
CA SER A 269 3.37 31.63 27.64
C SER A 269 2.71 31.40 29.00
N THR A 270 2.56 32.48 29.78
CA THR A 270 1.86 32.47 31.07
C THR A 270 0.38 32.83 30.97
N ASP A 271 0.04 33.93 30.29
CA ASP A 271 -1.32 34.48 30.36
C ASP A 271 -2.01 34.60 29.00
N ARG A 272 -1.24 34.84 27.94
CA ARG A 272 -1.82 35.21 26.66
C ARG A 272 -0.95 34.79 25.47
N ILE A 273 -1.57 34.32 24.43
CA ILE A 273 -0.93 34.05 23.15
C ILE A 273 -1.56 34.88 22.04
N THR A 274 -0.77 35.25 21.05
CA THR A 274 -1.20 36.01 19.88
C THR A 274 -1.08 35.13 18.64
N LEU A 275 -2.12 35.13 17.83
CA LEU A 275 -2.13 34.46 16.53
C LEU A 275 -1.48 35.36 15.47
N SER A 276 -0.34 34.95 14.94
CA SER A 276 0.25 35.55 13.76
C SER A 276 -0.34 34.90 12.50
N ARG A 277 -0.73 35.75 11.56
CA ARG A 277 -1.31 35.35 10.26
C ARG A 277 -0.44 35.91 9.16
N ASN A 278 0.33 35.07 8.46
CA ASN A 278 0.97 35.48 7.23
C ASN A 278 0.04 35.09 6.05
N GLN A 279 -0.68 36.06 5.50
CA GLN A 279 -1.50 35.98 4.28
C GLN A 279 -2.38 34.70 4.17
N LEU A 280 -3.25 34.48 5.14
CA LEU A 280 -4.25 33.40 5.06
C LEU A 280 -5.14 33.60 3.84
N LYS A 281 -5.06 32.66 2.89
CA LYS A 281 -6.01 32.54 1.77
C LYS A 281 -7.35 31.93 2.21
N SER A 282 -7.41 31.35 3.42
CA SER A 282 -8.57 30.62 3.93
C SER A 282 -9.18 31.29 5.16
N SER A 283 -10.49 31.24 5.29
CA SER A 283 -11.20 31.73 6.45
C SER A 283 -11.07 30.75 7.62
N ILE A 284 -10.83 31.27 8.84
CA ILE A 284 -10.84 30.48 10.07
C ILE A 284 -12.30 30.24 10.46
N ASN A 285 -12.64 28.98 10.69
CA ASN A 285 -13.98 28.55 11.12
C ASN A 285 -14.04 28.44 12.66
N ALA A 286 -12.99 27.86 13.28
CA ALA A 286 -12.92 27.67 14.73
C ALA A 286 -11.48 27.61 15.21
N ILE A 287 -11.26 28.01 16.47
CA ILE A 287 -10.00 27.85 17.22
C ILE A 287 -10.34 27.11 18.51
N THR A 288 -9.67 25.99 18.76
CA THR A 288 -9.93 25.12 19.92
C THR A 288 -8.63 24.78 20.63
N ILE A 289 -8.62 24.83 21.97
CA ILE A 289 -7.47 24.38 22.78
C ILE A 289 -7.82 23.05 23.43
N ARG A 290 -6.94 22.05 23.26
CA ARG A 290 -7.08 20.71 23.85
C ARG A 290 -5.91 20.40 24.78
N ASN A 291 -6.19 19.60 25.81
CA ASN A 291 -5.14 19.04 26.66
C ASN A 291 -4.49 17.79 26.00
N THR A 292 -3.48 17.22 26.67
CA THR A 292 -2.76 16.01 26.19
C THR A 292 -3.64 14.76 26.09
N ASN A 293 -4.81 14.75 26.74
CA ASN A 293 -5.79 13.66 26.64
C ASN A 293 -6.80 13.86 25.49
N GLY A 294 -6.61 14.91 24.67
CA GLY A 294 -7.51 15.26 23.57
C GLY A 294 -8.80 15.97 23.99
N GLN A 295 -9.00 16.21 25.28
CA GLN A 295 -10.20 16.92 25.76
C GLN A 295 -10.12 18.41 25.39
N GLN A 296 -11.21 18.97 24.86
CA GLN A 296 -11.36 20.40 24.63
C GLN A 296 -11.44 21.12 25.98
N VAL A 297 -10.49 22.02 26.23
CA VAL A 297 -10.42 22.83 27.47
C VAL A 297 -10.82 24.27 27.24
N LYS A 298 -10.75 24.72 25.96
CA LYS A 298 -11.17 26.07 25.60
C LYS A 298 -11.61 26.15 24.16
N GLU A 299 -12.69 26.88 23.89
CA GLU A 299 -13.10 27.31 22.56
C GLU A 299 -12.87 28.84 22.45
N VAL A 300 -12.34 29.24 21.32
CA VAL A 300 -11.94 30.63 21.09
C VAL A 300 -12.70 31.18 19.89
N ASN A 301 -13.15 32.40 19.99
CA ASN A 301 -13.76 33.10 18.85
C ASN A 301 -12.77 33.13 17.66
N HIS A 302 -13.19 32.67 16.52
CA HIS A 302 -12.38 32.56 15.30
C HIS A 302 -11.84 33.92 14.78
N LEU A 303 -12.39 35.03 15.22
CA LEU A 303 -11.91 36.41 14.91
C LEU A 303 -10.82 36.87 15.87
N ALA A 304 -10.59 36.17 16.98
CA ALA A 304 -9.63 36.61 17.98
C ALA A 304 -8.20 36.51 17.45
N THR A 305 -7.45 37.59 17.55
CA THR A 305 -6.02 37.62 17.28
C THR A 305 -5.19 37.41 18.55
N SER A 306 -5.79 37.58 19.71
CA SER A 306 -5.18 37.39 21.03
C SER A 306 -6.06 36.51 21.89
N ILE A 307 -5.50 35.47 22.46
CA ILE A 307 -6.19 34.40 23.21
C ILE A 307 -5.68 34.47 24.65
N ASP A 308 -6.58 34.65 25.59
CA ASP A 308 -6.30 34.57 27.03
C ASP A 308 -6.23 33.09 27.43
N ILE A 309 -5.16 32.67 28.07
CA ILE A 309 -4.90 31.33 28.58
C ILE A 309 -4.58 31.31 30.07
N SER A 310 -4.83 32.45 30.79
CA SER A 310 -4.51 32.56 32.19
C SER A 310 -5.28 31.58 33.09
N ASP A 311 -6.45 31.11 32.63
CA ASP A 311 -7.30 30.13 33.28
C ASP A 311 -6.82 28.66 33.10
N LEU A 312 -5.84 28.44 32.22
CA LEU A 312 -5.27 27.10 32.02
C LEU A 312 -4.17 26.81 33.03
N GLN A 313 -4.10 25.58 33.51
CA GLN A 313 -3.00 25.11 34.36
C GLN A 313 -1.70 25.04 33.57
N ALA A 314 -0.55 25.13 34.24
CA ALA A 314 0.74 24.92 33.60
C ALA A 314 0.80 23.50 32.98
N GLY A 315 1.24 23.39 31.72
CA GLY A 315 1.25 22.14 31.01
C GLY A 315 1.38 22.27 29.49
N ILE A 316 1.23 21.14 28.79
CA ILE A 316 1.24 21.07 27.33
C ILE A 316 -0.20 21.02 26.84
N TYR A 317 -0.49 21.84 25.84
CA TYR A 317 -1.77 21.93 25.15
C TYR A 317 -1.55 21.89 23.64
N PHE A 318 -2.62 21.61 22.89
CA PHE A 318 -2.66 21.68 21.43
C PHE A 318 -3.72 22.70 21.02
N VAL A 319 -3.31 23.69 20.24
CA VAL A 319 -4.21 24.69 19.66
C VAL A 319 -4.52 24.25 18.23
N GLU A 320 -5.78 23.94 17.99
CA GLU A 320 -6.31 23.55 16.68
C GLU A 320 -6.99 24.75 16.04
N ILE A 321 -6.66 25.01 14.76
CA ILE A 321 -7.36 25.98 13.93
C ILE A 321 -8.03 25.24 12.79
N SER A 322 -9.35 25.30 12.75
CA SER A 322 -10.14 24.80 11.63
C SER A 322 -10.36 25.91 10.62
N THR A 323 -10.10 25.61 9.34
CA THR A 323 -10.31 26.55 8.22
C THR A 323 -11.15 25.89 7.14
N THR A 324 -11.51 26.63 6.09
CA THR A 324 -12.18 26.10 4.91
C THR A 324 -11.30 25.12 4.11
N SER A 325 -9.97 25.10 4.36
CA SER A 325 -9.00 24.25 3.65
C SER A 325 -8.48 23.08 4.49
N GLY A 326 -8.84 22.98 5.78
CA GLY A 326 -8.39 21.91 6.67
C GLY A 326 -8.18 22.36 8.11
N ILE A 327 -7.62 21.48 8.94
CA ILE A 327 -7.31 21.71 10.35
C ILE A 327 -5.80 21.75 10.49
N ALA A 328 -5.29 22.76 11.23
CA ALA A 328 -3.90 22.81 11.62
C ALA A 328 -3.78 22.85 13.14
N THR A 329 -2.74 22.23 13.67
CA THR A 329 -2.51 22.08 15.11
C THR A 329 -1.12 22.56 15.48
N GLN A 330 -1.01 23.35 16.55
CA GLN A 330 0.27 23.79 17.11
C GLN A 330 0.35 23.46 18.60
N LYS A 331 1.51 22.96 19.03
CA LYS A 331 1.81 22.74 20.45
C LYS A 331 1.96 24.06 21.18
N LEU A 332 1.28 24.20 22.32
CA LEU A 332 1.38 25.31 23.25
C LEU A 332 1.95 24.82 24.58
N ILE A 333 2.93 25.54 25.12
CA ILE A 333 3.50 25.31 26.44
C ILE A 333 3.01 26.44 27.36
N LYS A 334 2.12 26.12 28.32
CA LYS A 334 1.63 27.00 29.37
C LYS A 334 2.56 26.89 30.58
N GLN A 335 3.06 28.04 31.02
CA GLN A 335 3.85 28.20 32.25
C GLN A 335 3.00 28.72 33.43
#